data_06df6992b3aaade4ecc8cd856468493c
#
_entry.id   06df6992b3aaade4ecc8cd856468493c
#
_cell.length_a   1.000
_cell.length_b   1.000
_cell.length_c   1.000
_cell.angle_alpha   90.00
_cell.angle_beta   90.00
_cell.angle_gamma   90.00
#
_symmetry.space_group_name_H-M   'P 1'
#
loop_
_entity.id
_entity.type
_entity.pdbx_description
1 polymer ?
#
loop_
_entity_poly.entity_id
_entity_poly.type
_entity_poly.pdbx_seq_one_letter_code
_entity_poly.pdbx_strand_id
1 'polypeptide(L)'
;STATQKTPLERLLATEKERGTFNQNYNVGINWKPFKGWTFRSEFGYGWKYDDTEQYWGVDAVSNSKYGNNGKPQAYLLREKTNSWRNANTLTYENKDLFDGRDRLNVLIGHEVSSSFKKSVENVSVAFPNTMNISEIKANMGTGTALPTQSTLGAKENMLSFFGRANYTLMDRYLLTFTLRGDGSSKFGKGNQWGLFPSAALAWRISDETFMESAKDWLSSLKLRLSFGTAGNNRINSGLLNTTYSLSGNDARYPAFGDAMSSMLEHGTNLYNPDLKWETTVTRNLGIDYGFW
;
A
#
# COMPACT_ATOMS: atom_id res chain seq x y z
N SER A 1 -8.68 -22.92 43.71
CA SER A 1 -7.54 -22.00 43.64
C SER A 1 -8.02 -20.75 42.90
N THR A 2 -8.19 -19.64 43.61
CA THR A 2 -8.46 -18.33 43.02
C THR A 2 -7.26 -17.95 42.16
N ALA A 3 -7.43 -18.01 40.85
CA ALA A 3 -6.44 -17.48 39.93
C ALA A 3 -6.34 -15.97 40.21
N THR A 4 -5.22 -15.55 40.80
CA THR A 4 -4.92 -14.13 41.03
C THR A 4 -4.80 -13.47 39.69
N GLN A 5 -5.77 -12.62 39.33
CA GLN A 5 -5.71 -11.89 38.09
C GLN A 5 -4.49 -10.95 38.11
N LYS A 6 -3.57 -11.16 37.21
CA LYS A 6 -2.40 -10.28 37.03
C LYS A 6 -2.82 -8.91 36.58
N THR A 7 -2.18 -7.88 37.13
CA THR A 7 -2.43 -6.49 36.75
C THR A 7 -1.98 -6.25 35.31
N PRO A 8 -2.53 -5.24 34.60
CA PRO A 8 -2.07 -4.87 33.27
C PRO A 8 -0.57 -4.57 33.19
N LEU A 9 0.00 -3.99 34.25
CA LEU A 9 1.42 -3.68 34.35
C LEU A 9 2.28 -4.96 34.44
N GLU A 10 1.89 -5.92 35.26
CA GLU A 10 2.60 -7.21 35.37
C GLU A 10 2.61 -7.95 34.03
N ARG A 11 1.50 -7.93 33.31
CA ARG A 11 1.41 -8.52 31.95
C ARG A 11 2.28 -7.80 30.93
N LEU A 12 2.34 -6.47 31.00
CA LEU A 12 3.19 -5.68 30.12
C LEU A 12 4.67 -5.97 30.36
N LEU A 13 5.10 -6.00 31.62
CA LEU A 13 6.48 -6.32 32.02
C LEU A 13 6.88 -7.75 31.69
N ALA A 14 5.92 -8.66 31.61
CA ALA A 14 6.13 -10.06 31.23
C ALA A 14 6.09 -10.32 29.73
N THR A 15 5.98 -9.27 28.90
CA THR A 15 5.97 -9.37 27.43
C THR A 15 7.08 -8.52 26.85
N GLU A 16 7.85 -9.09 25.95
CA GLU A 16 8.87 -8.36 25.19
C GLU A 16 8.60 -8.54 23.69
N LYS A 17 8.65 -7.44 22.93
CA LYS A 17 8.49 -7.44 21.48
C LYS A 17 9.54 -6.54 20.86
N GLU A 18 10.34 -7.13 19.99
CA GLU A 18 11.31 -6.42 19.16
C GLU A 18 10.94 -6.53 17.70
N ARG A 19 11.18 -5.47 16.94
CA ARG A 19 11.01 -5.47 15.50
C ARG A 19 12.17 -4.76 14.84
N GLY A 20 12.92 -5.50 14.04
CA GLY A 20 13.94 -4.98 13.14
C GLY A 20 13.40 -4.83 11.72
N THR A 21 13.68 -3.71 11.06
CA THR A 21 13.35 -3.50 9.65
C THR A 21 14.61 -3.10 8.91
N PHE A 22 14.91 -3.82 7.83
CA PHE A 22 15.96 -3.48 6.89
C PHE A 22 15.33 -3.25 5.53
N ASN A 23 15.57 -2.07 4.94
CA ASN A 23 14.97 -1.68 3.68
C ASN A 23 16.03 -1.12 2.72
N GLN A 24 16.06 -1.64 1.50
CA GLN A 24 16.94 -1.18 0.43
C GLN A 24 16.09 -0.83 -0.80
N ASN A 25 16.34 0.36 -1.35
CA ASN A 25 15.68 0.82 -2.56
C ASN A 25 16.73 1.30 -3.55
N TYR A 26 16.71 0.75 -4.74
CA TYR A 26 17.59 1.10 -5.85
C TYR A 26 16.75 1.71 -6.96
N ASN A 27 17.15 2.88 -7.45
CA ASN A 27 16.47 3.53 -8.56
C ASN A 27 17.50 3.94 -9.60
N VAL A 28 17.23 3.60 -10.84
CA VAL A 28 18.04 3.99 -11.99
C VAL A 28 17.12 4.63 -13.01
N GLY A 29 17.54 5.76 -13.56
CA GLY A 29 16.76 6.51 -14.54
C GLY A 29 17.62 7.01 -15.70
N ILE A 30 17.02 7.02 -16.88
CA ILE A 30 17.58 7.57 -18.11
C ILE A 30 16.66 8.70 -18.59
N ASN A 31 17.24 9.86 -18.86
CA ASN A 31 16.57 10.97 -19.52
C ASN A 31 17.22 11.17 -20.88
N TRP A 32 16.45 11.09 -21.93
CA TRP A 32 16.91 11.28 -23.30
C TRP A 32 16.08 12.37 -23.98
N LYS A 33 16.77 13.33 -24.57
CA LYS A 33 16.18 14.46 -25.29
C LYS A 33 16.54 14.37 -26.77
N PRO A 34 15.82 13.56 -27.58
CA PRO A 34 16.16 13.30 -28.97
C PRO A 34 15.98 14.54 -29.86
N PHE A 35 14.99 15.37 -29.57
CA PHE A 35 14.62 16.54 -30.35
C PHE A 35 14.21 17.70 -29.45
N LYS A 36 14.22 18.93 -29.98
CA LYS A 36 13.73 20.11 -29.26
C LYS A 36 12.29 19.89 -28.77
N GLY A 37 12.08 20.11 -27.48
CA GLY A 37 10.77 19.94 -26.84
C GLY A 37 10.43 18.50 -26.45
N TRP A 38 11.16 17.49 -26.88
CA TRP A 38 10.88 16.09 -26.56
C TRP A 38 11.80 15.57 -25.47
N THR A 39 11.21 14.92 -24.48
CA THR A 39 11.96 14.24 -23.43
C THR A 39 11.36 12.85 -23.21
N PHE A 40 12.19 11.83 -23.40
CA PHE A 40 11.88 10.46 -22.99
C PHE A 40 12.55 10.19 -21.66
N ARG A 41 11.81 9.64 -20.69
CA ARG A 41 12.33 9.21 -19.41
C ARG A 41 11.94 7.77 -19.15
N SER A 42 12.90 6.95 -18.79
CA SER A 42 12.71 5.59 -18.31
C SER A 42 13.29 5.46 -16.90
N GLU A 43 12.51 4.92 -15.98
CA GLU A 43 12.92 4.70 -14.60
C GLU A 43 12.67 3.25 -14.21
N PHE A 44 13.65 2.64 -13.60
CA PHE A 44 13.54 1.33 -12.98
C PHE A 44 13.87 1.44 -11.49
N GLY A 45 12.95 0.92 -10.66
CA GLY A 45 13.12 0.82 -9.23
C GLY A 45 13.06 -0.62 -8.77
N TYR A 46 13.92 -0.99 -7.84
CA TYR A 46 13.89 -2.27 -7.15
C TYR A 46 13.95 -2.03 -5.64
N GLY A 47 13.01 -2.64 -4.92
CA GLY A 47 12.93 -2.58 -3.47
C GLY A 47 13.05 -3.96 -2.85
N TRP A 48 13.86 -4.04 -1.81
CA TRP A 48 13.98 -5.23 -0.97
C TRP A 48 13.81 -4.83 0.49
N LYS A 49 12.84 -5.43 1.16
CA LYS A 49 12.54 -5.17 2.56
C LYS A 49 12.56 -6.48 3.34
N TYR A 50 13.22 -6.45 4.48
CA TYR A 50 13.27 -7.53 5.44
C TYR A 50 12.77 -7.01 6.78
N ASP A 51 11.70 -7.61 7.30
CA ASP A 51 11.19 -7.38 8.64
C ASP A 51 11.43 -8.64 9.49
N ASP A 52 12.02 -8.46 10.66
CA ASP A 52 12.22 -9.48 11.69
C ASP A 52 11.45 -9.04 12.92
N THR A 53 10.54 -9.88 13.39
CA THR A 53 9.75 -9.62 14.59
C THR A 53 9.94 -10.77 15.54
N GLU A 54 10.39 -10.45 16.73
CA GLU A 54 10.51 -11.38 17.86
C GLU A 54 9.54 -10.94 18.95
N GLN A 55 8.82 -11.90 19.52
CA GLN A 55 7.92 -11.65 20.64
C GLN A 55 7.98 -12.79 21.63
N TYR A 56 8.12 -12.44 22.90
CA TYR A 56 8.27 -13.37 24.00
C TYR A 56 7.22 -13.05 25.06
N TRP A 57 6.63 -14.10 25.60
CA TRP A 57 5.68 -14.02 26.71
C TRP A 57 6.19 -14.85 27.85
N GLY A 58 6.49 -14.23 28.99
CA GLY A 58 6.75 -14.88 30.25
C GLY A 58 5.48 -15.45 30.87
N VAL A 59 5.61 -16.18 31.95
CA VAL A 59 4.50 -16.87 32.61
C VAL A 59 3.32 -15.97 32.96
N ASP A 60 3.58 -14.72 33.33
CA ASP A 60 2.55 -13.75 33.72
C ASP A 60 1.79 -13.12 32.54
N ALA A 61 2.30 -13.26 31.32
CA ALA A 61 1.72 -12.71 30.10
C ALA A 61 0.97 -13.73 29.23
N VAL A 62 1.05 -15.00 29.55
CA VAL A 62 0.59 -16.09 28.65
C VAL A 62 -0.89 -16.05 28.31
N SER A 63 -1.74 -15.51 29.20
CA SER A 63 -3.17 -15.34 28.91
C SER A 63 -3.48 -14.42 27.73
N ASN A 64 -2.50 -13.59 27.32
CA ASN A 64 -2.62 -12.66 26.18
C ASN A 64 -1.89 -13.18 24.94
N SER A 65 -1.35 -14.37 24.97
CA SER A 65 -0.64 -14.95 23.84
C SER A 65 -1.62 -15.47 22.79
N LYS A 66 -1.27 -15.29 21.54
CA LYS A 66 -2.03 -15.79 20.37
C LYS A 66 -2.20 -17.32 20.38
N TYR A 67 -1.28 -18.03 21.03
CA TYR A 67 -1.16 -19.48 20.92
C TYR A 67 -1.55 -20.22 22.20
N GLY A 68 -2.35 -19.68 23.05
CA GLY A 68 -2.79 -20.24 24.35
C GLY A 68 -2.04 -21.52 24.74
N ASN A 69 -1.38 -21.55 25.86
CA ASN A 69 -0.52 -22.71 26.20
C ASN A 69 -0.52 -23.00 27.70
N ASN A 70 -1.69 -23.28 28.25
CA ASN A 70 -1.83 -23.74 29.63
C ASN A 70 -0.98 -22.97 30.70
N GLY A 71 -0.81 -21.65 30.49
CA GLY A 71 -0.09 -20.79 31.42
C GLY A 71 1.44 -20.92 31.37
N LYS A 72 2.02 -21.45 30.28
CA LYS A 72 3.47 -21.58 30.13
C LYS A 72 4.04 -20.51 29.17
N PRO A 73 5.30 -20.07 29.38
CA PRO A 73 5.94 -19.09 28.51
C PRO A 73 6.03 -19.52 27.04
N GLN A 74 6.10 -18.55 26.13
CA GLN A 74 6.08 -18.74 24.68
C GLN A 74 7.05 -17.80 24.00
N ALA A 75 7.51 -18.22 22.83
CA ALA A 75 8.31 -17.40 21.90
C ALA A 75 7.73 -17.46 20.49
N TYR A 76 7.74 -16.32 19.82
CA TYR A 76 7.25 -16.13 18.46
C TYR A 76 8.29 -15.40 17.64
N LEU A 77 8.67 -15.96 16.50
CA LEU A 77 9.60 -15.38 15.55
C LEU A 77 8.93 -15.29 14.19
N LEU A 78 8.82 -14.08 13.64
CA LEU A 78 8.27 -13.84 12.32
C LEU A 78 9.30 -13.14 11.45
N ARG A 79 9.66 -13.75 10.33
CA ARG A 79 10.54 -13.20 9.30
C ARG A 79 9.77 -12.97 8.04
N GLU A 80 9.74 -11.71 7.59
CA GLU A 80 9.03 -11.30 6.38
C GLU A 80 10.01 -10.70 5.38
N LYS A 81 9.93 -11.17 4.15
CA LYS A 81 10.72 -10.65 3.03
C LYS A 81 9.79 -10.16 1.95
N THR A 82 9.91 -8.88 1.60
CA THR A 82 9.15 -8.26 0.50
C THR A 82 10.13 -7.87 -0.62
N ASN A 83 9.84 -8.31 -1.82
CA ASN A 83 10.53 -7.86 -3.03
C ASN A 83 9.53 -7.08 -3.88
N SER A 84 9.97 -5.95 -4.41
CA SER A 84 9.18 -5.11 -5.29
C SER A 84 10.03 -4.58 -6.43
N TRP A 85 9.43 -4.38 -7.59
CA TRP A 85 10.05 -3.67 -8.69
C TRP A 85 9.01 -2.82 -9.42
N ARG A 86 9.50 -1.76 -10.03
CA ARG A 86 8.71 -0.80 -10.81
C ARG A 86 9.51 -0.37 -12.03
N ASN A 87 8.84 -0.30 -13.17
CA ASN A 87 9.37 0.37 -14.35
C ASN A 87 8.34 1.37 -14.85
N ALA A 88 8.77 2.61 -15.05
CA ALA A 88 7.95 3.69 -15.57
C ALA A 88 8.64 4.33 -16.78
N ASN A 89 7.88 4.50 -17.85
CA ASN A 89 8.35 5.14 -19.06
C ASN A 89 7.41 6.28 -19.43
N THR A 90 7.97 7.45 -19.69
CA THR A 90 7.21 8.64 -20.05
C THR A 90 7.82 9.31 -21.27
N LEU A 91 6.96 9.85 -22.12
CA LEU A 91 7.32 10.72 -23.22
C LEU A 91 6.62 12.06 -23.02
N THR A 92 7.41 13.12 -22.93
CA THR A 92 6.93 14.48 -22.75
C THR A 92 7.26 15.32 -23.98
N TYR A 93 6.28 16.06 -24.46
CA TYR A 93 6.46 17.11 -25.44
C TYR A 93 6.15 18.47 -24.81
N GLU A 94 7.06 19.41 -24.91
CA GLU A 94 6.91 20.78 -24.43
C GLU A 94 7.20 21.76 -25.56
N ASN A 95 6.26 22.68 -25.77
CA ASN A 95 6.43 23.83 -26.64
C ASN A 95 5.96 25.10 -25.89
N LYS A 96 6.89 26.06 -25.73
CA LYS A 96 6.66 27.31 -24.99
C LYS A 96 6.32 28.49 -25.87
N ASP A 97 6.42 28.31 -27.19
CA ASP A 97 6.32 29.38 -28.16
C ASP A 97 5.31 29.03 -29.27
N LEU A 98 4.18 28.41 -28.92
CA LEU A 98 3.09 28.17 -29.85
C LEU A 98 2.42 29.51 -30.25
N PHE A 99 2.06 29.66 -31.52
CA PHE A 99 1.37 30.82 -32.04
C PHE A 99 2.02 32.16 -31.67
N ASP A 100 3.30 32.32 -32.03
CA ASP A 100 4.12 33.51 -31.77
C ASP A 100 4.33 33.83 -30.28
N GLY A 101 4.51 32.79 -29.46
CA GLY A 101 4.83 32.91 -28.03
C GLY A 101 3.64 33.21 -27.12
N ARG A 102 2.41 33.22 -27.65
CA ARG A 102 1.19 33.48 -26.89
C ARG A 102 0.70 32.26 -26.11
N ASP A 103 1.03 31.08 -26.59
CA ASP A 103 0.50 29.85 -26.05
C ASP A 103 1.62 28.89 -25.67
N ARG A 104 1.36 28.04 -24.65
CA ARG A 104 2.27 27.01 -24.21
C ARG A 104 1.55 25.68 -24.12
N LEU A 105 2.20 24.64 -24.59
CA LEU A 105 1.69 23.27 -24.53
C LEU A 105 2.71 22.35 -23.87
N ASN A 106 2.25 21.54 -22.92
CA ASN A 106 3.01 20.44 -22.36
C ASN A 106 2.13 19.19 -22.36
N VAL A 107 2.54 18.18 -23.08
CA VAL A 107 1.84 16.88 -23.15
C VAL A 107 2.76 15.80 -22.65
N LEU A 108 2.27 14.98 -21.76
CA LEU A 108 2.95 13.80 -21.24
C LEU A 108 2.07 12.58 -21.46
N ILE A 109 2.64 11.53 -21.99
CA ILE A 109 2.06 10.18 -22.01
C ILE A 109 3.03 9.22 -21.35
N GLY A 110 2.51 8.19 -20.72
CA GLY A 110 3.37 7.21 -20.09
C GLY A 110 2.65 5.94 -19.70
N HIS A 111 3.45 4.96 -19.35
CA HIS A 111 2.99 3.72 -18.75
C HIS A 111 3.89 3.35 -17.57
N GLU A 112 3.32 2.60 -16.65
CA GLU A 112 4.01 2.08 -15.48
C GLU A 112 3.61 0.62 -15.26
N VAL A 113 4.60 -0.19 -14.95
CA VAL A 113 4.40 -1.58 -14.55
C VAL A 113 5.09 -1.78 -13.21
N SER A 114 4.40 -2.42 -12.26
CA SER A 114 5.01 -2.78 -10.98
C SER A 114 4.53 -4.14 -10.49
N SER A 115 5.38 -4.77 -9.70
CA SER A 115 5.08 -6.03 -9.05
C SER A 115 5.68 -6.04 -7.65
N SER A 116 4.93 -6.56 -6.70
CA SER A 116 5.38 -6.78 -5.34
C SER A 116 4.94 -8.14 -4.86
N PHE A 117 5.79 -8.77 -4.04
CA PHE A 117 5.44 -10.03 -3.46
C PHE A 117 6.11 -10.22 -2.09
N LYS A 118 5.40 -10.85 -1.16
CA LYS A 118 5.82 -11.04 0.22
C LYS A 118 5.88 -12.53 0.55
N LYS A 119 6.96 -12.92 1.22
CA LYS A 119 7.11 -14.23 1.85
C LYS A 119 7.27 -14.03 3.35
N SER A 120 6.56 -14.82 4.15
CA SER A 120 6.72 -14.86 5.60
C SER A 120 7.05 -16.28 6.08
N VAL A 121 7.84 -16.35 7.13
CA VAL A 121 8.15 -17.58 7.85
C VAL A 121 7.91 -17.31 9.33
N GLU A 122 7.07 -18.12 9.95
CA GLU A 122 6.67 -18.04 11.34
C GLU A 122 7.16 -19.27 12.08
N ASN A 123 7.90 -19.06 13.19
CA ASN A 123 8.34 -20.09 14.09
C ASN A 123 7.81 -19.77 15.48
N VAL A 124 7.20 -20.75 16.11
CA VAL A 124 6.62 -20.63 17.44
C VAL A 124 7.15 -21.75 18.31
N SER A 125 7.62 -21.41 19.50
CA SER A 125 7.96 -22.38 20.55
C SER A 125 7.10 -22.09 21.76
N VAL A 126 6.56 -23.15 22.34
CA VAL A 126 5.62 -23.11 23.47
C VAL A 126 6.11 -24.01 24.61
N ALA A 127 5.45 -23.97 25.77
CA ALA A 127 5.67 -24.88 26.87
C ALA A 127 7.08 -24.81 27.52
N PHE A 128 7.70 -23.63 27.51
CA PHE A 128 8.92 -23.43 28.31
C PHE A 128 8.65 -23.64 29.80
N PRO A 129 9.65 -24.04 30.59
CA PRO A 129 9.54 -24.10 32.03
C PRO A 129 9.12 -22.76 32.65
N ASN A 130 8.20 -22.77 33.61
CA ASN A 130 7.70 -21.56 34.26
C ASN A 130 8.76 -20.78 35.06
N THR A 131 9.89 -21.41 35.32
CA THR A 131 11.04 -20.81 36.00
C THR A 131 11.92 -19.99 35.09
N MET A 132 11.75 -20.11 33.77
CA MET A 132 12.56 -19.36 32.79
C MET A 132 12.03 -17.93 32.61
N ASN A 133 12.94 -16.98 32.71
CA ASN A 133 12.68 -15.60 32.31
C ASN A 133 12.86 -15.41 30.80
N ILE A 134 12.47 -14.23 30.23
CA ILE A 134 12.54 -13.97 28.82
C ILE A 134 13.96 -14.06 28.25
N SER A 135 14.98 -13.58 28.98
CA SER A 135 16.38 -13.66 28.56
C SER A 135 16.87 -15.09 28.43
N GLU A 136 16.46 -15.96 29.36
CA GLU A 136 16.76 -17.38 29.31
C GLU A 136 16.05 -18.09 28.16
N ILE A 137 14.79 -17.72 27.87
CA ILE A 137 14.04 -18.24 26.73
C ILE A 137 14.72 -17.84 25.41
N LYS A 138 15.15 -16.59 25.28
CA LYS A 138 15.90 -16.09 24.09
C LYS A 138 17.18 -16.88 23.86
N ALA A 139 17.93 -17.16 24.95
CA ALA A 139 19.19 -17.90 24.89
C ALA A 139 19.01 -19.39 24.61
N ASN A 140 17.87 -19.96 24.95
CA ASN A 140 17.66 -21.42 24.99
C ASN A 140 16.32 -21.81 24.32
N MET A 141 16.07 -21.35 23.10
CA MET A 141 14.83 -21.65 22.35
C MET A 141 14.51 -23.15 22.23
N GLY A 142 15.53 -24.02 22.31
CA GLY A 142 15.38 -25.46 22.22
C GLY A 142 14.77 -26.10 23.46
N THR A 143 14.63 -25.41 24.61
CA THR A 143 13.99 -25.94 25.82
C THR A 143 12.46 -25.93 25.74
N GLY A 144 11.89 -25.16 24.84
CA GLY A 144 10.46 -25.17 24.53
C GLY A 144 10.09 -26.28 23.55
N THR A 145 8.79 -26.48 23.37
CA THR A 145 8.24 -27.35 22.31
C THR A 145 7.99 -26.52 21.04
N ALA A 146 8.72 -26.79 19.97
CA ALA A 146 8.54 -26.14 18.71
C ALA A 146 7.22 -26.58 18.04
N LEU A 147 6.41 -25.62 17.62
CA LEU A 147 5.27 -25.88 16.73
C LEU A 147 5.78 -26.01 15.29
N PRO A 148 5.00 -26.66 14.38
CA PRO A 148 5.36 -26.73 12.98
C PRO A 148 5.59 -25.34 12.38
N THR A 149 6.73 -25.15 11.72
CA THR A 149 7.06 -23.91 11.01
C THR A 149 5.99 -23.61 9.97
N GLN A 150 5.45 -22.40 9.98
CA GLN A 150 4.52 -21.93 8.98
C GLN A 150 5.25 -21.05 7.95
N SER A 151 5.09 -21.36 6.68
CA SER A 151 5.63 -20.54 5.58
C SER A 151 4.49 -20.11 4.67
N THR A 152 4.34 -18.81 4.51
CA THR A 152 3.30 -18.24 3.65
C THR A 152 3.94 -17.47 2.50
N LEU A 153 3.53 -17.79 1.29
CA LEU A 153 3.84 -17.04 0.09
C LEU A 153 2.62 -16.20 -0.28
N GLY A 154 2.73 -14.88 -0.11
CA GLY A 154 1.67 -13.95 -0.48
C GLY A 154 1.41 -13.95 -1.99
N ALA A 155 0.20 -13.58 -2.39
CA ALA A 155 -0.11 -13.38 -3.79
C ALA A 155 0.74 -12.25 -4.38
N LYS A 156 1.18 -12.40 -5.62
CA LYS A 156 1.84 -11.31 -6.34
C LYS A 156 0.85 -10.18 -6.59
N GLU A 157 1.21 -8.99 -6.18
CA GLU A 157 0.48 -7.77 -6.46
C GLU A 157 1.09 -7.10 -7.69
N ASN A 158 0.40 -7.19 -8.81
CA ASN A 158 0.84 -6.61 -10.08
C ASN A 158 -0.04 -5.43 -10.42
N MET A 159 0.59 -4.36 -10.91
CA MET A 159 -0.10 -3.19 -11.45
C MET A 159 0.44 -2.85 -12.84
N LEU A 160 -0.47 -2.46 -13.72
CA LEU A 160 -0.17 -1.90 -15.03
C LEU A 160 -0.99 -0.64 -15.19
N SER A 161 -0.33 0.47 -15.49
CA SER A 161 -0.96 1.78 -15.62
C SER A 161 -0.59 2.43 -16.93
N PHE A 162 -1.56 3.09 -17.55
CA PHE A 162 -1.36 4.01 -18.67
C PHE A 162 -1.91 5.37 -18.28
N PHE A 163 -1.17 6.41 -18.59
CA PHE A 163 -1.60 7.77 -18.24
C PHE A 163 -1.17 8.81 -19.28
N GLY A 164 -1.97 9.83 -19.35
CA GLY A 164 -1.67 11.00 -20.17
C GLY A 164 -2.10 12.27 -19.46
N ARG A 165 -1.36 13.35 -19.66
CA ARG A 165 -1.66 14.69 -19.19
C ARG A 165 -1.35 15.72 -20.26
N ALA A 166 -2.26 16.64 -20.47
CA ALA A 166 -2.05 17.82 -21.32
C ALA A 166 -2.26 19.08 -20.47
N ASN A 167 -1.27 19.96 -20.48
CA ASN A 167 -1.36 21.31 -19.93
C ASN A 167 -1.29 22.28 -21.08
N TYR A 168 -2.28 23.14 -21.19
CA TYR A 168 -2.33 24.18 -22.21
C TYR A 168 -2.54 25.56 -21.56
N THR A 169 -1.69 26.49 -21.88
CA THR A 169 -1.80 27.87 -21.45
C THR A 169 -2.08 28.73 -22.68
N LEU A 170 -3.28 29.30 -22.72
CA LEU A 170 -3.72 30.17 -23.78
C LEU A 170 -3.58 31.63 -23.36
N MET A 171 -2.85 32.42 -24.13
CA MET A 171 -2.62 33.86 -23.94
C MET A 171 -2.14 34.24 -22.53
N ASP A 172 -1.44 33.35 -21.84
CA ASP A 172 -1.06 33.48 -20.44
C ASP A 172 -2.21 33.71 -19.43
N ARG A 173 -3.46 33.66 -19.88
CA ARG A 173 -4.67 33.94 -19.05
C ARG A 173 -5.46 32.69 -18.69
N TYR A 174 -5.58 31.74 -19.61
CA TYR A 174 -6.36 30.52 -19.43
C TYR A 174 -5.43 29.32 -19.32
N LEU A 175 -5.45 28.67 -18.17
CA LEU A 175 -4.64 27.49 -17.91
C LEU A 175 -5.57 26.27 -17.86
N LEU A 176 -5.40 25.37 -18.79
CA LEU A 176 -6.16 24.14 -18.92
C LEU A 176 -5.26 22.95 -18.58
N THR A 177 -5.74 22.06 -17.76
CA THR A 177 -5.09 20.78 -17.48
C THR A 177 -6.11 19.68 -17.70
N PHE A 178 -5.74 18.68 -18.46
CA PHE A 178 -6.50 17.44 -18.61
C PHE A 178 -5.58 16.26 -18.27
N THR A 179 -6.07 15.32 -17.48
CA THR A 179 -5.36 14.08 -17.16
C THR A 179 -6.30 12.91 -17.30
N LEU A 180 -5.81 11.83 -17.90
CA LEU A 180 -6.50 10.54 -17.97
C LEU A 180 -5.54 9.47 -17.49
N ARG A 181 -6.00 8.62 -16.55
CA ARG A 181 -5.24 7.49 -16.05
C ARG A 181 -6.10 6.24 -16.04
N GLY A 182 -5.57 5.18 -16.62
CA GLY A 182 -6.12 3.84 -16.55
C GLY A 182 -5.18 2.95 -15.72
N ASP A 183 -5.70 2.32 -14.67
CA ASP A 183 -4.94 1.45 -13.78
C ASP A 183 -5.54 0.06 -13.76
N GLY A 184 -4.71 -0.95 -14.02
CA GLY A 184 -5.04 -2.36 -13.89
C GLY A 184 -4.36 -2.99 -12.68
N SER A 185 -5.13 -3.69 -11.84
CA SER A 185 -4.63 -4.34 -10.62
C SER A 185 -4.99 -5.82 -10.57
N SER A 186 -4.01 -6.66 -10.23
CA SER A 186 -4.23 -8.10 -10.02
C SER A 186 -5.02 -8.43 -8.75
N LYS A 187 -5.32 -7.43 -7.91
CA LYS A 187 -6.13 -7.60 -6.69
C LYS A 187 -7.62 -7.78 -6.98
N PHE A 188 -8.06 -7.48 -8.20
CA PHE A 188 -9.45 -7.56 -8.62
C PHE A 188 -9.68 -8.72 -9.59
N GLY A 189 -10.89 -9.26 -9.56
CA GLY A 189 -11.33 -10.36 -10.42
C GLY A 189 -11.33 -10.01 -11.90
N LYS A 190 -11.34 -11.05 -12.73
CA LYS A 190 -11.41 -10.89 -14.20
C LYS A 190 -12.63 -10.05 -14.58
N GLY A 191 -12.42 -8.99 -15.35
CA GLY A 191 -13.45 -8.03 -15.75
C GLY A 191 -13.50 -6.76 -14.88
N ASN A 192 -13.01 -6.80 -13.63
CA ASN A 192 -13.01 -5.67 -12.70
C ASN A 192 -11.60 -5.09 -12.43
N GLN A 193 -10.60 -5.60 -13.13
CA GLN A 193 -9.18 -5.27 -12.89
C GLN A 193 -8.84 -3.82 -13.24
N TRP A 194 -9.55 -3.22 -14.22
CA TRP A 194 -9.25 -1.91 -14.74
C TRP A 194 -10.15 -0.82 -14.15
N GLY A 195 -9.53 0.28 -13.73
CA GLY A 195 -10.17 1.54 -13.37
C GLY A 195 -9.72 2.66 -14.29
N LEU A 196 -10.63 3.58 -14.61
CA LEU A 196 -10.34 4.76 -15.44
C LEU A 196 -10.62 6.02 -14.62
N PHE A 197 -9.64 6.91 -14.55
CA PHE A 197 -9.63 8.07 -13.66
C PHE A 197 -9.33 9.36 -14.44
N PRO A 198 -10.37 10.01 -15.00
CA PRO A 198 -10.23 11.31 -15.64
C PRO A 198 -10.15 12.44 -14.60
N SER A 199 -9.41 13.50 -14.94
CA SER A 199 -9.44 14.76 -14.23
C SER A 199 -9.25 15.94 -15.19
N ALA A 200 -9.84 17.09 -14.85
CA ALA A 200 -9.71 18.32 -15.58
C ALA A 200 -9.63 19.50 -14.62
N ALA A 201 -8.83 20.50 -14.97
CA ALA A 201 -8.73 21.75 -14.25
C ALA A 201 -8.67 22.94 -15.21
N LEU A 202 -9.34 24.02 -14.82
CA LEU A 202 -9.31 25.31 -15.48
C LEU A 202 -8.89 26.38 -14.47
N ALA A 203 -7.93 27.22 -14.85
CA ALA A 203 -7.66 28.44 -14.12
C ALA A 203 -7.71 29.64 -15.09
N TRP A 204 -8.43 30.68 -14.68
CA TRP A 204 -8.58 31.90 -15.43
C TRP A 204 -8.01 33.08 -14.64
N ARG A 205 -7.01 33.76 -15.22
CA ARG A 205 -6.42 34.97 -14.68
C ARG A 205 -7.24 36.17 -15.10
N ILE A 206 -8.25 36.51 -14.35
CA ILE A 206 -9.19 37.58 -14.66
C ILE A 206 -8.49 38.94 -14.60
N SER A 207 -7.52 39.12 -13.69
CA SER A 207 -6.73 40.36 -13.58
C SER A 207 -5.96 40.72 -14.84
N ASP A 208 -5.69 39.75 -15.72
CA ASP A 208 -4.90 39.95 -16.93
C ASP A 208 -5.78 40.28 -18.14
N GLU A 209 -7.08 40.36 -17.94
CA GLU A 209 -8.04 40.73 -18.99
C GLU A 209 -8.09 42.25 -19.22
N THR A 210 -8.33 42.68 -20.46
CA THR A 210 -8.36 44.08 -20.82
C THR A 210 -9.45 44.88 -20.10
N PHE A 211 -10.58 44.24 -19.77
CA PHE A 211 -11.65 44.89 -19.00
C PHE A 211 -11.31 45.15 -17.52
N MET A 212 -10.22 44.57 -17.01
CA MET A 212 -9.72 44.75 -15.63
C MET A 212 -8.64 45.84 -15.53
N GLU A 213 -8.28 46.53 -16.62
CA GLU A 213 -7.21 47.52 -16.59
C GLU A 213 -7.44 48.63 -15.57
N SER A 214 -8.70 49.09 -15.41
CA SER A 214 -9.06 50.11 -14.43
C SER A 214 -8.98 49.66 -12.95
N ALA A 215 -8.88 48.36 -12.73
CA ALA A 215 -8.77 47.80 -11.39
C ALA A 215 -7.32 47.57 -10.96
N LYS A 216 -6.34 47.72 -11.84
CA LYS A 216 -4.91 47.43 -11.58
C LYS A 216 -4.29 48.30 -10.50
N ASP A 217 -4.86 49.46 -10.19
CA ASP A 217 -4.38 50.37 -9.14
C ASP A 217 -4.57 49.80 -7.75
N TRP A 218 -5.53 48.92 -7.53
CA TRP A 218 -5.85 48.36 -6.25
C TRP A 218 -5.89 46.83 -6.22
N LEU A 219 -6.08 46.19 -7.37
CA LEU A 219 -6.14 44.74 -7.51
C LEU A 219 -4.89 44.20 -8.21
N SER A 220 -4.00 43.56 -7.46
CA SER A 220 -2.76 43.02 -8.00
C SER A 220 -2.95 41.66 -8.72
N SER A 221 -3.91 40.88 -8.28
CA SER A 221 -4.23 39.61 -8.93
C SER A 221 -5.67 39.15 -8.65
N LEU A 222 -6.32 38.61 -9.65
CA LEU A 222 -7.61 37.90 -9.52
C LEU A 222 -7.61 36.67 -10.40
N LYS A 223 -7.78 35.51 -9.80
CA LYS A 223 -7.75 34.23 -10.51
C LYS A 223 -8.87 33.31 -10.04
N LEU A 224 -9.65 32.80 -10.96
CA LEU A 224 -10.67 31.80 -10.73
C LEU A 224 -10.11 30.42 -11.06
N ARG A 225 -10.37 29.42 -10.20
CA ARG A 225 -9.97 28.02 -10.42
C ARG A 225 -11.15 27.09 -10.29
N LEU A 226 -11.27 26.19 -11.23
CA LEU A 226 -12.24 25.10 -11.24
C LEU A 226 -11.49 23.80 -11.44
N SER A 227 -11.82 22.77 -10.69
CA SER A 227 -11.28 21.43 -10.94
C SER A 227 -12.30 20.34 -10.66
N PHE A 228 -12.19 19.30 -11.46
CA PHE A 228 -12.89 18.03 -11.32
C PHE A 228 -11.85 16.91 -11.41
N GLY A 229 -11.94 15.92 -10.56
CA GLY A 229 -11.02 14.79 -10.62
C GLY A 229 -11.63 13.54 -10.02
N THR A 230 -11.21 12.41 -10.56
CA THR A 230 -11.49 11.10 -9.99
C THR A 230 -10.18 10.43 -9.58
N ALA A 231 -10.20 9.71 -8.46
CA ALA A 231 -9.08 8.92 -7.96
C ALA A 231 -9.54 7.52 -7.59
N GLY A 232 -8.76 6.53 -8.00
CA GLY A 232 -8.99 5.12 -7.67
C GLY A 232 -8.28 4.69 -6.40
N ASN A 233 -8.92 3.81 -5.63
CA ASN A 233 -8.32 3.15 -4.49
C ASN A 233 -8.42 1.64 -4.66
N ASN A 234 -7.27 0.94 -4.57
CA ASN A 234 -7.15 -0.52 -4.60
C ASN A 234 -6.61 -1.10 -3.29
N ARG A 235 -6.76 -0.37 -2.17
CA ARG A 235 -6.27 -0.80 -0.85
C ARG A 235 -7.16 -1.87 -0.24
N ILE A 236 -7.21 -3.01 -0.89
CA ILE A 236 -7.80 -4.24 -0.40
C ILE A 236 -6.71 -5.26 -0.12
N ASN A 237 -6.98 -6.22 0.76
CA ASN A 237 -6.04 -7.31 0.99
C ASN A 237 -5.87 -8.14 -0.27
N SER A 238 -4.62 -8.47 -0.60
CA SER A 238 -4.33 -9.45 -1.64
C SER A 238 -4.82 -10.83 -1.18
N GLY A 239 -5.48 -11.55 -2.07
CA GLY A 239 -6.00 -12.88 -1.76
C GLY A 239 -7.50 -12.94 -1.46
N LEU A 240 -8.23 -11.82 -1.42
CA LEU A 240 -9.70 -11.82 -1.32
C LEU A 240 -10.41 -12.47 -2.52
N LEU A 241 -9.68 -12.71 -3.61
CA LEU A 241 -10.14 -13.49 -4.76
C LEU A 241 -10.01 -15.00 -4.55
N ASN A 242 -9.46 -15.45 -3.43
CA ASN A 242 -9.30 -16.85 -3.14
C ASN A 242 -10.10 -17.22 -1.89
N THR A 243 -10.89 -18.27 -1.97
CA THR A 243 -11.44 -18.89 -0.77
C THR A 243 -10.30 -19.55 -0.02
N THR A 244 -10.10 -19.16 1.22
CA THR A 244 -9.12 -19.80 2.09
C THR A 244 -9.77 -20.92 2.87
N TYR A 245 -9.03 -21.98 3.11
CA TYR A 245 -9.42 -23.08 3.97
C TYR A 245 -8.41 -23.19 5.12
N SER A 246 -8.90 -23.47 6.29
CA SER A 246 -8.08 -23.80 7.46
C SER A 246 -8.37 -25.22 7.91
N LEU A 247 -7.39 -25.87 8.48
CA LEU A 247 -7.66 -27.11 9.20
C LEU A 247 -8.46 -26.76 10.45
N SER A 248 -9.52 -27.50 10.70
CA SER A 248 -10.34 -27.33 11.90
C SER A 248 -9.45 -27.43 13.15
N GLY A 249 -9.72 -26.54 14.12
CA GLY A 249 -9.09 -26.58 15.42
C GLY A 249 -9.43 -27.86 16.20
N ASN A 250 -8.94 -27.92 17.42
CA ASN A 250 -9.11 -29.12 18.29
C ASN A 250 -10.59 -29.52 18.53
N ASP A 251 -11.54 -28.61 18.33
CA ASP A 251 -12.95 -28.81 18.64
C ASP A 251 -13.76 -29.51 17.53
N ALA A 252 -13.19 -29.61 16.32
CA ALA A 252 -13.85 -30.22 15.16
C ALA A 252 -13.18 -31.52 14.69
N ARG A 253 -12.62 -32.27 15.59
CA ARG A 253 -12.04 -33.60 15.32
C ARG A 253 -13.14 -34.65 15.49
N TYR A 254 -13.58 -35.20 14.38
CA TYR A 254 -14.48 -36.35 14.40
C TYR A 254 -13.69 -37.63 14.05
N PRO A 255 -13.89 -38.72 14.80
CA PRO A 255 -13.36 -40.01 14.36
C PRO A 255 -14.08 -40.42 13.09
N ALA A 256 -13.38 -40.38 11.94
CA ALA A 256 -13.94 -40.75 10.65
C ALA A 256 -14.08 -42.27 10.49
N PHE A 257 -13.13 -43.03 11.00
CA PHE A 257 -13.15 -44.51 11.08
C PHE A 257 -12.25 -44.96 12.22
N GLY A 258 -12.84 -45.57 13.24
CA GLY A 258 -12.13 -46.01 14.46
C GLY A 258 -11.65 -44.82 15.33
N ASP A 259 -10.66 -45.06 16.21
CA ASP A 259 -10.16 -44.04 17.13
C ASP A 259 -9.24 -42.98 16.49
N ALA A 260 -9.07 -42.99 15.16
CA ALA A 260 -8.25 -42.00 14.47
C ALA A 260 -9.00 -40.70 14.30
N MET A 261 -8.52 -39.66 14.99
CA MET A 261 -9.04 -38.26 14.77
C MET A 261 -8.55 -37.71 13.46
N SER A 262 -9.46 -37.30 12.58
CA SER A 262 -9.16 -36.62 11.32
C SER A 262 -9.46 -35.13 11.43
N SER A 263 -8.55 -34.28 10.93
CA SER A 263 -8.81 -32.86 10.80
C SER A 263 -9.68 -32.60 9.58
N MET A 264 -10.72 -31.79 9.73
CA MET A 264 -11.58 -31.36 8.62
C MET A 264 -11.12 -29.99 8.10
N LEU A 265 -11.28 -29.75 6.81
CA LEU A 265 -11.07 -28.43 6.21
C LEU A 265 -12.32 -27.59 6.49
N GLU A 266 -12.12 -26.46 7.12
CA GLU A 266 -13.15 -25.44 7.34
C GLU A 266 -12.89 -24.25 6.41
N HIS A 267 -13.97 -23.55 6.04
CA HIS A 267 -13.84 -22.28 5.34
C HIS A 267 -13.06 -21.29 6.22
N GLY A 268 -12.03 -20.68 5.64
CA GLY A 268 -11.32 -19.58 6.28
C GLY A 268 -12.21 -18.33 6.39
N THR A 269 -11.69 -17.32 7.05
CA THR A 269 -12.39 -16.05 7.28
C THR A 269 -12.63 -15.21 6.01
N ASN A 270 -11.96 -15.54 4.91
CA ASN A 270 -12.08 -14.83 3.64
C ASN A 270 -13.08 -15.54 2.75
N LEU A 271 -14.20 -14.87 2.47
CA LEU A 271 -15.14 -15.29 1.45
C LEU A 271 -14.70 -14.74 0.09
N TYR A 272 -14.72 -15.61 -0.93
CA TYR A 272 -14.47 -15.21 -2.31
C TYR A 272 -15.50 -14.19 -2.78
N ASN A 273 -15.05 -13.03 -3.26
CA ASN A 273 -15.90 -12.02 -3.86
C ASN A 273 -15.34 -11.60 -5.24
N PRO A 274 -15.89 -12.14 -6.34
CA PRO A 274 -15.44 -11.82 -7.69
C PRO A 274 -15.80 -10.40 -8.14
N ASP A 275 -16.78 -9.76 -7.48
CA ASP A 275 -17.32 -8.44 -7.85
C ASP A 275 -16.53 -7.27 -7.24
N LEU A 276 -15.46 -7.58 -6.52
CA LEU A 276 -14.55 -6.55 -6.01
C LEU A 276 -13.97 -5.72 -7.17
N LYS A 277 -14.13 -4.41 -7.07
CA LYS A 277 -13.68 -3.42 -8.05
C LYS A 277 -13.04 -2.22 -7.39
N TRP A 278 -12.47 -1.36 -8.19
CA TRP A 278 -11.91 -0.09 -7.75
C TRP A 278 -12.94 0.76 -7.00
N GLU A 279 -12.57 1.23 -5.84
CA GLU A 279 -13.27 2.33 -5.18
C GLU A 279 -12.89 3.62 -5.89
N THR A 280 -13.88 4.47 -6.20
CA THR A 280 -13.64 5.72 -6.92
C THR A 280 -14.08 6.90 -6.07
N THR A 281 -13.15 7.79 -5.80
CA THR A 281 -13.42 9.06 -5.14
C THR A 281 -13.55 10.17 -6.19
N VAL A 282 -14.60 10.96 -6.11
CA VAL A 282 -14.84 12.12 -6.98
C VAL A 282 -14.62 13.40 -6.19
N THR A 283 -13.77 14.27 -6.71
CA THR A 283 -13.45 15.57 -6.09
C THR A 283 -13.81 16.70 -7.04
N ARG A 284 -14.44 17.74 -6.50
CA ARG A 284 -14.79 18.98 -7.23
C ARG A 284 -14.35 20.15 -6.39
N ASN A 285 -13.61 21.09 -6.98
CA ASN A 285 -13.14 22.28 -6.29
C ASN A 285 -13.44 23.54 -7.08
N LEU A 286 -13.84 24.58 -6.36
CA LEU A 286 -13.93 25.95 -6.82
C LEU A 286 -13.02 26.80 -5.92
N GLY A 287 -12.16 27.63 -6.51
CA GLY A 287 -11.24 28.49 -5.77
C GLY A 287 -11.13 29.87 -6.44
N ILE A 288 -10.97 30.88 -5.60
CA ILE A 288 -10.68 32.26 -6.03
C ILE A 288 -9.41 32.69 -5.29
N ASP A 289 -8.40 33.11 -6.05
CA ASP A 289 -7.20 33.74 -5.53
C ASP A 289 -7.28 35.24 -5.85
N TYR A 290 -7.10 36.08 -4.84
CA TYR A 290 -7.08 37.53 -5.02
C TYR A 290 -5.93 38.16 -4.24
N GLY A 291 -5.36 39.23 -4.78
CA GLY A 291 -4.33 40.04 -4.15
C GLY A 291 -4.65 41.53 -4.30
N PHE A 292 -4.38 42.27 -3.25
CA PHE A 292 -4.47 43.73 -3.25
C PHE A 292 -3.07 44.33 -3.10
N TRP A 293 -2.92 45.57 -3.55
CA TRP A 293 -1.72 46.40 -3.30
C TRP A 293 -1.78 47.03 -1.93
#